data_736864a832a9b010539e17b8ad319bd5
#
_entry.id   736864a832a9b010539e17b8ad319bd5
#
_cell.length_a   1.000
_cell.length_b   1.000
_cell.length_c   1.000
_cell.angle_alpha   90.00
_cell.angle_beta   90.00
_cell.angle_gamma   90.00
#
_symmetry.space_group_name_H-M   'P 1'
#
loop_
_entity.id
_entity.type
_entity.pdbx_description
1 polymer ?
#
loop_
_entity_poly.entity_id
_entity_poly.type
_entity_poly.pdbx_seq_one_letter_code
_entity_poly.pdbx_strand_id
1 'polypeptide(L)'
;MPRLSAGLLMYRIKDGAMQVLLAHPGGPFFVNKDDGAWSIPKGEPDADEDLLVTAQREFEEETSIKPTGPFIPLRPIQQKGGKIVHAWAFAGDCDPAAIKSNTFTMEWPPKSGRQQEFPEIDRAEFFDLATAGKKIKAGQEALIEELAARLKSEWRRSPVSA
;
A
#
# COMPACT_ATOMS: atom_id res chain seq x y z
N MET A 1 6.67 10.26 -21.20
CA MET A 1 7.27 9.38 -20.15
C MET A 1 6.21 9.01 -19.14
N PRO A 2 6.00 7.71 -18.85
CA PRO A 2 5.06 7.34 -17.82
C PRO A 2 5.57 7.79 -16.45
N ARG A 3 4.63 8.18 -15.61
CA ARG A 3 4.96 8.51 -14.22
C ARG A 3 5.17 7.21 -13.45
N LEU A 4 6.15 7.22 -12.57
CA LEU A 4 6.50 6.06 -11.75
C LEU A 4 6.11 6.29 -10.31
N SER A 5 5.64 5.23 -9.65
CA SER A 5 5.48 5.17 -8.21
C SER A 5 6.12 3.91 -7.69
N ALA A 6 6.49 3.92 -6.43
CA ALA A 6 7.03 2.74 -5.76
C ALA A 6 6.36 2.58 -4.40
N GLY A 7 6.05 1.35 -4.03
CA GLY A 7 5.35 1.08 -2.79
C GLY A 7 5.64 -0.28 -2.21
N LEU A 8 5.16 -0.49 -0.98
CA LEU A 8 5.36 -1.75 -0.27
C LEU A 8 4.02 -2.36 0.11
N LEU A 9 3.93 -3.67 -0.04
CA LEU A 9 2.80 -4.47 0.40
C LEU A 9 3.24 -5.30 1.61
N MET A 10 2.85 -4.86 2.80
CA MET A 10 3.11 -5.60 4.03
C MET A 10 2.12 -6.75 4.15
N TYR A 11 2.60 -7.93 4.48
CA TYR A 11 1.75 -9.07 4.74
C TYR A 11 2.11 -9.73 6.06
N ARG A 12 1.13 -10.39 6.65
CA ARG A 12 1.33 -11.22 7.85
C ARG A 12 0.46 -12.46 7.73
N ILE A 13 0.80 -13.46 8.53
CA ILE A 13 -0.05 -14.64 8.68
C ILE A 13 -0.59 -14.60 10.11
N LYS A 14 -1.90 -14.58 10.24
CA LYS A 14 -2.56 -14.53 11.54
C LYS A 14 -3.67 -15.58 11.55
N ASP A 15 -3.65 -16.42 12.58
CA ASP A 15 -4.63 -17.50 12.74
C ASP A 15 -4.71 -18.38 11.49
N GLY A 16 -3.55 -18.66 10.87
CA GLY A 16 -3.46 -19.51 9.70
C GLY A 16 -3.86 -18.86 8.37
N ALA A 17 -4.24 -17.59 8.39
CA ALA A 17 -4.66 -16.87 7.20
C ALA A 17 -3.71 -15.73 6.87
N MET A 18 -3.45 -15.54 5.57
CA MET A 18 -2.65 -14.44 5.10
C MET A 18 -3.48 -13.16 5.05
N GLN A 19 -2.89 -12.09 5.57
CA GLN A 19 -3.49 -10.75 5.53
C GLN A 19 -2.51 -9.75 4.95
N VAL A 20 -3.03 -8.75 4.28
CA VAL A 20 -2.22 -7.65 3.74
C VAL A 20 -2.70 -6.32 4.31
N LEU A 21 -1.76 -5.41 4.51
CA LEU A 21 -2.05 -4.07 4.99
C LEU A 21 -2.35 -3.16 3.80
N LEU A 22 -3.53 -2.56 3.82
CA LEU A 22 -3.91 -1.55 2.84
C LEU A 22 -4.19 -0.24 3.54
N ALA A 23 -4.03 0.85 2.81
CA ALA A 23 -4.22 2.19 3.30
C ALA A 23 -5.40 2.87 2.59
N HIS A 24 -6.22 3.56 3.37
CA HIS A 24 -7.33 4.34 2.85
C HIS A 24 -6.86 5.78 2.64
N PRO A 25 -7.01 6.34 1.42
CA PRO A 25 -6.56 7.70 1.18
C PRO A 25 -7.37 8.69 2.01
N GLY A 26 -6.66 9.68 2.56
CA GLY A 26 -7.28 10.75 3.32
C GLY A 26 -7.79 11.87 2.42
N GLY A 27 -8.40 12.85 3.04
CA GLY A 27 -8.93 14.00 2.35
C GLY A 27 -10.41 13.87 2.02
N PRO A 28 -11.02 14.99 1.61
CA PRO A 28 -12.48 15.05 1.47
C PRO A 28 -13.06 14.24 0.32
N PHE A 29 -12.25 13.93 -0.71
CA PHE A 29 -12.74 13.20 -1.88
C PHE A 29 -12.98 11.70 -1.59
N PHE A 30 -12.34 11.16 -0.55
CA PHE A 30 -12.37 9.72 -0.27
C PHE A 30 -13.11 9.36 1.01
N VAL A 31 -13.60 10.33 1.75
CA VAL A 31 -14.17 10.12 3.09
C VAL A 31 -15.32 9.10 3.10
N ASN A 32 -16.11 9.04 2.03
CA ASN A 32 -17.23 8.11 1.92
C ASN A 32 -16.99 6.96 0.96
N LYS A 33 -15.74 6.76 0.53
CA LYS A 33 -15.39 5.69 -0.39
C LYS A 33 -14.75 4.53 0.36
N ASP A 34 -15.02 3.33 -0.08
CA ASP A 34 -14.51 2.11 0.54
C ASP A 34 -14.01 1.14 -0.54
N ASP A 35 -14.84 0.20 -1.00
CA ASP A 35 -14.41 -0.79 -1.99
C ASP A 35 -13.80 -0.12 -3.22
N GLY A 36 -12.62 -0.61 -3.62
CA GLY A 36 -11.90 -0.05 -4.77
C GLY A 36 -11.17 1.25 -4.49
N ALA A 37 -11.18 1.75 -3.25
CA ALA A 37 -10.53 3.01 -2.89
C ALA A 37 -9.19 2.81 -2.18
N TRP A 38 -8.95 1.63 -1.60
CA TRP A 38 -7.74 1.36 -0.83
C TRP A 38 -6.55 1.09 -1.74
N SER A 39 -5.36 1.32 -1.22
CA SER A 39 -4.11 1.22 -1.97
C SER A 39 -2.99 0.70 -1.07
N ILE A 40 -1.94 0.17 -1.69
CA ILE A 40 -0.69 -0.01 -0.95
C ILE A 40 -0.11 1.38 -0.66
N PRO A 41 0.62 1.56 0.45
CA PRO A 41 1.38 2.80 0.68
C PRO A 41 2.42 2.94 -0.43
N LYS A 42 2.41 4.07 -1.14
CA LYS A 42 3.28 4.31 -2.28
C LYS A 42 3.38 5.79 -2.59
N GLY A 43 4.42 6.14 -3.32
CA GLY A 43 4.57 7.50 -3.80
C GLY A 43 5.59 7.59 -4.93
N GLU A 44 5.84 8.80 -5.37
CA GLU A 44 6.74 9.06 -6.49
C GLU A 44 8.17 9.22 -6.01
N PRO A 45 9.16 8.74 -6.80
CA PRO A 45 10.56 8.90 -6.43
C PRO A 45 11.00 10.37 -6.51
N ASP A 46 11.91 10.72 -5.61
CA ASP A 46 12.65 11.97 -5.74
C ASP A 46 13.66 11.82 -6.88
N ALA A 47 14.28 12.95 -7.30
CA ALA A 47 15.26 12.92 -8.39
C ALA A 47 16.37 11.91 -8.07
N ASP A 48 16.61 10.99 -9.00
CA ASP A 48 17.65 9.96 -8.92
C ASP A 48 17.51 8.98 -7.75
N GLU A 49 16.34 8.93 -7.14
CA GLU A 49 16.09 7.98 -6.05
C GLU A 49 15.83 6.57 -6.59
N ASP A 50 16.50 5.57 -5.99
CA ASP A 50 16.25 4.18 -6.31
C ASP A 50 14.81 3.81 -5.90
N LEU A 51 14.09 3.07 -6.74
CA LEU A 51 12.68 2.78 -6.51
C LEU A 51 12.40 2.00 -5.21
N LEU A 52 13.29 1.08 -4.82
CA LEU A 52 13.10 0.39 -3.55
C LEU A 52 13.29 1.34 -2.36
N VAL A 53 14.20 2.29 -2.49
CA VAL A 53 14.39 3.34 -1.47
C VAL A 53 13.13 4.21 -1.40
N THR A 54 12.57 4.56 -2.56
CA THR A 54 11.31 5.31 -2.63
C THR A 54 10.20 4.56 -1.89
N ALA A 55 10.06 3.26 -2.18
CA ALA A 55 9.02 2.43 -1.58
C ALA A 55 9.14 2.40 -0.06
N GLN A 56 10.35 2.25 0.46
CA GLN A 56 10.59 2.24 1.90
C GLN A 56 10.31 3.60 2.54
N ARG A 57 10.76 4.67 1.90
CA ARG A 57 10.54 6.03 2.39
C ARG A 57 9.05 6.36 2.44
N GLU A 58 8.34 6.08 1.36
CA GLU A 58 6.90 6.36 1.29
C GLU A 58 6.11 5.54 2.31
N PHE A 59 6.50 4.28 2.50
CA PHE A 59 5.84 3.45 3.51
C PHE A 59 6.00 4.06 4.90
N GLU A 60 7.20 4.49 5.24
CA GLU A 60 7.46 5.10 6.54
C GLU A 60 6.75 6.44 6.71
N GLU A 61 6.72 7.27 5.67
CA GLU A 61 6.00 8.54 5.71
C GLU A 61 4.49 8.35 5.91
N GLU A 62 3.92 7.33 5.29
CA GLU A 62 2.48 7.11 5.32
C GLU A 62 2.02 6.30 6.53
N THR A 63 2.90 5.57 7.18
CA THR A 63 2.51 4.68 8.29
C THR A 63 3.24 4.96 9.60
N SER A 64 4.35 5.68 9.56
CA SER A 64 5.27 5.88 10.67
C SER A 64 5.95 4.59 11.12
N ILE A 65 5.96 3.57 10.27
CA ILE A 65 6.61 2.29 10.53
C ILE A 65 7.82 2.18 9.61
N LYS A 66 8.98 1.85 10.19
CA LYS A 66 10.17 1.60 9.39
C LYS A 66 10.13 0.18 8.87
N PRO A 67 10.03 -0.02 7.56
CA PRO A 67 9.95 -1.38 7.02
C PRO A 67 11.31 -2.08 7.09
N THR A 68 11.27 -3.40 7.26
CA THR A 68 12.48 -4.22 7.30
C THR A 68 12.34 -5.37 6.30
N GLY A 69 13.41 -5.59 5.52
CA GLY A 69 13.45 -6.68 4.54
C GLY A 69 13.54 -8.05 5.17
N PRO A 70 13.53 -9.12 4.36
CA PRO A 70 13.72 -9.04 2.91
C PRO A 70 12.51 -8.50 2.16
N PHE A 71 12.81 -7.83 1.04
CA PHE A 71 11.79 -7.28 0.16
C PHE A 71 11.68 -8.13 -1.09
N ILE A 72 10.49 -8.63 -1.38
CA ILE A 72 10.21 -9.51 -2.52
C ILE A 72 9.69 -8.67 -3.67
N PRO A 73 10.44 -8.53 -4.79
CA PRO A 73 9.93 -7.75 -5.91
C PRO A 73 8.71 -8.39 -6.54
N LEU A 74 7.71 -7.57 -6.81
CA LEU A 74 6.51 -7.97 -7.52
C LEU A 74 6.56 -7.38 -8.94
N ARG A 75 5.77 -7.93 -9.86
CA ARG A 75 5.73 -7.41 -11.21
C ARG A 75 5.14 -6.00 -11.21
N PRO A 76 5.76 -5.05 -11.92
CA PRO A 76 5.18 -3.72 -12.04
C PRO A 76 3.79 -3.79 -12.66
N ILE A 77 2.91 -2.90 -12.21
CA ILE A 77 1.56 -2.78 -12.76
C ILE A 77 1.37 -1.40 -13.38
N GLN A 78 0.50 -1.31 -14.36
CA GLN A 78 0.12 -0.04 -14.95
C GLN A 78 -1.30 0.29 -14.49
N GLN A 79 -1.45 1.44 -13.84
CA GLN A 79 -2.76 1.91 -13.42
C GLN A 79 -3.43 2.69 -14.55
N LYS A 80 -4.74 2.84 -14.44
CA LYS A 80 -5.51 3.70 -15.33
C LYS A 80 -4.86 5.09 -15.35
N GLY A 81 -4.65 5.64 -16.54
CA GLY A 81 -3.94 6.92 -16.69
C GLY A 81 -2.45 6.76 -17.00
N GLY A 82 -1.93 5.53 -17.02
CA GLY A 82 -0.56 5.25 -17.47
C GLY A 82 0.50 5.22 -16.39
N LYS A 83 0.16 5.51 -15.14
CA LYS A 83 1.12 5.46 -14.04
C LYS A 83 1.57 4.02 -13.81
N ILE A 84 2.90 3.80 -13.75
CA ILE A 84 3.47 2.48 -13.47
C ILE A 84 3.83 2.42 -11.99
N VAL A 85 3.38 1.36 -11.31
CA VAL A 85 3.67 1.14 -9.90
C VAL A 85 4.62 -0.04 -9.77
N HIS A 86 5.79 0.21 -9.18
CA HIS A 86 6.73 -0.83 -8.79
C HIS A 86 6.50 -1.15 -7.32
N ALA A 87 6.32 -2.41 -6.99
CA ALA A 87 6.01 -2.81 -5.62
C ALA A 87 6.87 -3.97 -5.16
N TRP A 88 7.08 -4.01 -3.86
CA TRP A 88 7.74 -5.12 -3.17
C TRP A 88 6.86 -5.55 -2.02
N ALA A 89 6.86 -6.84 -1.73
CA ALA A 89 6.18 -7.38 -0.57
C ALA A 89 7.18 -7.64 0.55
N PHE A 90 6.74 -7.53 1.78
CA PHE A 90 7.58 -7.88 2.93
C PHE A 90 6.70 -8.33 4.09
N ALA A 91 7.24 -9.26 4.87
CA ALA A 91 6.56 -9.74 6.07
C ALA A 91 6.69 -8.71 7.19
N GLY A 92 5.60 -8.42 7.86
CA GLY A 92 5.63 -7.50 8.99
C GLY A 92 4.30 -7.51 9.72
N ASP A 93 4.28 -6.88 10.88
CA ASP A 93 3.08 -6.74 11.68
C ASP A 93 3.09 -5.37 12.35
N CYS A 94 1.91 -4.88 12.65
CA CYS A 94 1.75 -3.60 13.32
C CYS A 94 0.34 -3.50 13.88
N ASP A 95 0.13 -2.50 14.74
CA ASP A 95 -1.21 -2.11 15.15
C ASP A 95 -1.71 -1.04 14.17
N PRO A 96 -2.66 -1.37 13.28
CA PRO A 96 -3.15 -0.38 12.31
C PRO A 96 -3.72 0.88 12.96
N ALA A 97 -4.26 0.78 14.17
CA ALA A 97 -4.81 1.93 14.87
C ALA A 97 -3.74 2.92 15.33
N ALA A 98 -2.48 2.49 15.40
CA ALA A 98 -1.37 3.35 15.81
C ALA A 98 -0.66 4.03 14.64
N ILE A 99 -1.07 3.75 13.41
CA ILE A 99 -0.47 4.32 12.22
C ILE A 99 -0.71 5.83 12.18
N LYS A 100 0.36 6.57 11.86
CA LYS A 100 0.29 8.01 11.66
C LYS A 100 0.91 8.35 10.31
N SER A 101 0.13 9.02 9.48
CA SER A 101 0.55 9.43 8.15
C SER A 101 1.04 10.88 8.18
N ASN A 102 1.92 11.23 7.24
CA ASN A 102 2.17 12.62 6.96
C ASN A 102 0.91 13.26 6.36
N THR A 103 0.94 14.57 6.17
CA THR A 103 -0.22 15.32 5.73
C THR A 103 0.04 16.02 4.39
N PHE A 104 -1.04 16.42 3.75
CA PHE A 104 -0.97 17.29 2.58
C PHE A 104 -1.97 18.43 2.75
N THR A 105 -1.74 19.52 2.03
CA THR A 105 -2.60 20.71 2.08
C THR A 105 -3.29 20.90 0.75
N MET A 106 -4.57 21.22 0.78
CA MET A 106 -5.32 21.55 -0.43
C MET A 106 -6.36 22.62 -0.13
N GLU A 107 -6.79 23.30 -1.18
CA GLU A 107 -7.91 24.23 -1.04
C GLU A 107 -9.20 23.46 -0.83
N TRP A 108 -9.86 23.75 0.29
CA TRP A 108 -11.13 23.12 0.60
C TRP A 108 -11.98 24.03 1.47
N PRO A 109 -13.27 24.28 1.18
CA PRO A 109 -13.97 23.76 -0.01
C PRO A 109 -13.40 24.35 -1.31
N PRO A 110 -13.74 23.76 -2.49
CA PRO A 110 -13.25 24.25 -3.76
C PRO A 110 -13.60 25.74 -3.93
N LYS A 111 -12.61 26.50 -4.44
CA LYS A 111 -12.75 27.94 -4.72
C LYS A 111 -13.05 28.80 -3.48
N SER A 112 -12.80 28.26 -2.28
CA SER A 112 -13.03 29.01 -1.04
C SER A 112 -11.86 29.92 -0.67
N GLY A 113 -10.68 29.69 -1.23
CA GLY A 113 -9.47 30.37 -0.83
C GLY A 113 -8.88 29.86 0.48
N ARG A 114 -9.49 28.84 1.08
CA ARG A 114 -9.05 28.28 2.35
C ARG A 114 -8.19 27.04 2.13
N GLN A 115 -7.00 27.04 2.73
CA GLN A 115 -6.13 25.88 2.70
C GLN A 115 -6.40 25.02 3.94
N GLN A 116 -6.63 23.74 3.73
CA GLN A 116 -6.85 22.79 4.82
C GLN A 116 -5.86 21.64 4.70
N GLU A 117 -5.42 21.16 5.86
CA GLU A 117 -4.49 20.05 5.96
C GLU A 117 -5.27 18.76 6.19
N PHE A 118 -4.91 17.72 5.45
CA PHE A 118 -5.50 16.39 5.56
C PHE A 118 -4.40 15.35 5.65
N PRO A 119 -4.61 14.23 6.36
CA PRO A 119 -3.65 13.15 6.32
C PRO A 119 -3.61 12.52 4.92
N GLU A 120 -2.42 12.09 4.49
CA GLU A 120 -2.29 11.33 3.23
C GLU A 120 -3.08 10.03 3.32
N ILE A 121 -3.06 9.39 4.50
CA ILE A 121 -3.81 8.19 4.80
C ILE A 121 -4.61 8.44 6.05
N ASP A 122 -5.93 8.24 6.01
CA ASP A 122 -6.77 8.46 7.17
C ASP A 122 -6.94 7.20 8.03
N ARG A 123 -6.70 6.03 7.46
CA ARG A 123 -6.71 4.77 8.21
C ARG A 123 -6.02 3.68 7.40
N ALA A 124 -5.58 2.65 8.09
CA ALA A 124 -5.03 1.45 7.48
C ALA A 124 -5.60 0.25 8.19
N GLU A 125 -5.71 -0.88 7.49
CA GLU A 125 -6.25 -2.11 8.06
C GLU A 125 -5.61 -3.31 7.38
N PHE A 126 -5.52 -4.40 8.14
CA PHE A 126 -5.19 -5.69 7.56
C PHE A 126 -6.48 -6.35 7.05
N PHE A 127 -6.40 -6.87 5.84
CA PHE A 127 -7.51 -7.60 5.22
C PHE A 127 -7.03 -8.99 4.81
N ASP A 128 -7.89 -9.98 4.91
CA ASP A 128 -7.61 -11.26 4.26
C ASP A 128 -7.58 -11.04 2.74
N LEU A 129 -7.04 -12.01 1.99
CA LEU A 129 -6.81 -11.80 0.57
C LEU A 129 -8.09 -11.57 -0.23
N ALA A 130 -9.17 -12.27 0.12
CA ALA A 130 -10.44 -12.11 -0.58
C ALA A 130 -11.02 -10.72 -0.38
N THR A 131 -11.00 -10.24 0.86
CA THR A 131 -11.49 -8.90 1.20
C THR A 131 -10.58 -7.82 0.59
N ALA A 132 -9.26 -8.02 0.66
CA ALA A 132 -8.31 -7.08 0.08
C ALA A 132 -8.54 -6.89 -1.42
N GLY A 133 -8.87 -7.95 -2.13
CA GLY A 133 -9.17 -7.86 -3.57
C GLY A 133 -10.37 -6.97 -3.87
N LYS A 134 -11.32 -6.86 -2.96
CA LYS A 134 -12.47 -5.96 -3.12
C LYS A 134 -12.13 -4.53 -2.72
N LYS A 135 -11.29 -4.37 -1.71
CA LYS A 135 -10.95 -3.06 -1.16
C LYS A 135 -9.97 -2.30 -2.02
N ILE A 136 -9.01 -3.00 -2.62
CA ILE A 136 -7.91 -2.38 -3.34
C ILE A 136 -8.36 -1.81 -4.68
N LYS A 137 -7.70 -0.75 -5.12
CA LYS A 137 -7.92 -0.20 -6.47
C LYS A 137 -7.74 -1.30 -7.51
N ALA A 138 -8.63 -1.35 -8.49
CA ALA A 138 -8.60 -2.38 -9.53
C ALA A 138 -7.24 -2.51 -10.20
N GLY A 139 -6.57 -1.40 -10.47
CA GLY A 139 -5.24 -1.41 -11.10
C GLY A 139 -4.15 -2.05 -10.25
N GLN A 140 -4.37 -2.25 -8.96
CA GLN A 140 -3.38 -2.85 -8.06
C GLN A 140 -3.73 -4.29 -7.66
N GLU A 141 -4.86 -4.81 -8.10
CA GLU A 141 -5.33 -6.14 -7.68
C GLU A 141 -4.32 -7.24 -8.03
N ALA A 142 -3.63 -7.11 -9.16
CA ALA A 142 -2.63 -8.08 -9.58
C ALA A 142 -1.48 -8.24 -8.57
N LEU A 143 -1.18 -7.22 -7.78
CA LEU A 143 -0.14 -7.30 -6.75
C LEU A 143 -0.52 -8.32 -5.67
N ILE A 144 -1.78 -8.31 -5.26
CA ILE A 144 -2.28 -9.26 -4.24
C ILE A 144 -2.29 -10.66 -4.81
N GLU A 145 -2.71 -10.82 -6.06
CA GLU A 145 -2.75 -12.12 -6.72
C GLU A 145 -1.36 -12.73 -6.84
N GLU A 146 -0.37 -11.93 -7.24
CA GLU A 146 1.00 -12.40 -7.36
C GLU A 146 1.57 -12.79 -5.99
N LEU A 147 1.35 -11.98 -4.97
CA LEU A 147 1.82 -12.30 -3.62
C LEU A 147 1.23 -13.61 -3.13
N ALA A 148 -0.07 -13.79 -3.30
CA ALA A 148 -0.76 -15.02 -2.91
C ALA A 148 -0.14 -16.25 -3.59
N ALA A 149 0.13 -16.14 -4.90
CA ALA A 149 0.70 -17.25 -5.66
C ALA A 149 2.12 -17.59 -5.20
N ARG A 150 2.96 -16.57 -4.95
CA ARG A 150 4.35 -16.77 -4.52
C ARG A 150 4.41 -17.39 -3.13
N LEU A 151 3.64 -16.89 -2.19
CA LEU A 151 3.68 -17.39 -0.82
C LEU A 151 3.04 -18.77 -0.69
N LYS A 152 2.04 -19.06 -1.51
CA LYS A 152 1.45 -20.39 -1.56
C LYS A 152 2.47 -21.42 -2.02
N SER A 153 3.29 -21.07 -3.02
CA SER A 153 4.37 -21.93 -3.51
C SER A 153 5.42 -22.16 -2.42
N GLU A 154 5.82 -21.14 -1.71
CA GLU A 154 6.80 -21.24 -0.62
C GLU A 154 6.24 -22.04 0.56
N TRP A 155 4.98 -21.82 0.89
CA TRP A 155 4.30 -22.56 1.95
C TRP A 155 4.32 -24.06 1.69
N ARG A 156 4.09 -24.46 0.43
CA ARG A 156 4.11 -25.87 0.05
C ARG A 156 5.50 -26.48 0.09
N ARG A 157 6.54 -25.68 -0.07
CA ARG A 157 7.93 -26.15 -0.05
C ARG A 157 8.50 -26.24 1.35
N SER A 158 7.97 -25.45 2.28
CA SER A 158 8.43 -25.48 3.64
C SER A 158 7.93 -26.77 4.29
N PRO A 159 8.83 -27.55 4.93
CA PRO A 159 8.35 -28.64 5.78
C PRO A 159 7.57 -27.98 6.91
N VAL A 160 6.26 -28.03 6.79
CA VAL A 160 5.42 -27.50 7.83
C VAL A 160 5.59 -28.45 9.01
N SER A 161 6.34 -27.99 9.98
CA SER A 161 6.23 -28.59 11.28
C SER A 161 4.79 -28.35 11.73
N ALA A 162 4.07 -29.42 11.79
CA ALA A 162 2.72 -29.38 12.31
C ALA A 162 2.67 -28.74 13.70
#